data_0e009425054d9de066b8f8443bad5271
#
_entry.id   0e009425054d9de066b8f8443bad5271
#
_cell.length_a   1.000
_cell.length_b   1.000
_cell.length_c   1.000
_cell.angle_alpha   90.00
_cell.angle_beta   90.00
_cell.angle_gamma   90.00
#
_symmetry.space_group_name_H-M   'P 1'
#
loop_
_entity.id
_entity.type
_entity.pdbx_description
1 polymer ?
#
loop_
_entity_poly.entity_id
_entity_poly.type
_entity_poly.pdbx_seq_one_letter_code
_entity_poly.pdbx_strand_id
1 'polypeptide(L)'
;KIDVEGLALDVIYTPGHTDDSYSFMLDDRVFTGDTLLIRGTGRTDFQNGNAAAQYDSIFNKLLKLPDDTLVFPAHDYKGDTVSTIAEERMCNPRLQVSSEAEYIEIMEGLNLANPKMMDVAVPANLKIGLRQDDLEKMGLSVDCREGVTKVLDPSLILVDLRDDAERKKNGIIPGSVHAPYPDLEENINPGGLLYELARSSERQIVFYCAFGERSAMAVEAAL
;
A
#
# COMPACT_ATOMS: atom_id res chain seq x y z
N LYS A 1 4.62 -0.39 23.80
CA LYS A 1 3.15 -0.31 23.98
C LYS A 1 2.64 0.96 23.34
N ILE A 2 1.51 0.85 22.67
CA ILE A 2 0.75 1.99 22.12
C ILE A 2 -0.58 2.00 22.86
N ASP A 3 -1.01 3.16 23.32
CA ASP A 3 -2.35 3.36 23.90
C ASP A 3 -3.21 4.12 22.89
N VAL A 4 -4.37 3.56 22.57
CA VAL A 4 -5.36 4.19 21.69
C VAL A 4 -6.67 4.28 22.47
N GLU A 5 -6.94 5.43 23.08
CA GLU A 5 -8.17 5.69 23.83
C GLU A 5 -8.46 4.65 24.93
N GLY A 6 -7.42 4.19 25.64
CA GLY A 6 -7.50 3.20 26.69
C GLY A 6 -7.35 1.73 26.22
N LEU A 7 -7.18 1.50 24.94
CA LEU A 7 -6.82 0.19 24.37
C LEU A 7 -5.28 0.09 24.30
N ALA A 8 -4.69 -0.73 25.12
CA ALA A 8 -3.24 -0.93 25.14
C ALA A 8 -2.83 -2.03 24.16
N LEU A 9 -2.05 -1.66 23.14
CA LEU A 9 -1.45 -2.58 22.16
C LEU A 9 0.00 -2.86 22.53
N ASP A 10 0.39 -4.11 22.69
CA ASP A 10 1.78 -4.52 22.70
C ASP A 10 2.33 -4.57 21.29
N VAL A 11 3.48 -3.96 21.07
CA VAL A 11 4.14 -3.87 19.76
C VAL A 11 5.26 -4.89 19.70
N ILE A 12 5.22 -5.78 18.72
CA ILE A 12 6.22 -6.82 18.48
C ILE A 12 6.90 -6.50 17.15
N TYR A 13 8.21 -6.26 17.17
CA TYR A 13 8.98 -6.08 15.94
C TYR A 13 9.13 -7.43 15.25
N THR A 14 8.54 -7.56 14.05
CA THR A 14 8.45 -8.80 13.28
C THR A 14 8.94 -8.62 11.84
N PRO A 15 10.23 -8.24 11.64
CA PRO A 15 10.79 -8.04 10.31
C PRO A 15 10.83 -9.35 9.51
N GLY A 16 10.90 -9.20 8.19
CA GLY A 16 11.08 -10.31 7.27
C GLY A 16 10.31 -10.19 5.98
N HIS A 17 9.01 -9.90 6.01
CA HIS A 17 8.27 -9.47 4.81
C HIS A 17 8.80 -8.11 4.34
N THR A 18 8.93 -7.17 5.27
CA THR A 18 9.70 -5.94 5.14
C THR A 18 10.58 -5.75 6.39
N ASP A 19 11.56 -4.87 6.34
CA ASP A 19 12.44 -4.58 7.48
C ASP A 19 11.75 -3.73 8.56
N ASP A 20 10.67 -3.05 8.24
CA ASP A 20 9.86 -2.21 9.13
C ASP A 20 8.56 -2.89 9.60
N SER A 21 8.41 -4.19 9.42
CA SER A 21 7.21 -4.93 9.81
C SER A 21 7.05 -5.03 11.33
N TYR A 22 5.83 -4.78 11.81
CA TYR A 22 5.42 -4.94 13.20
C TYR A 22 4.12 -5.74 13.31
N SER A 23 4.00 -6.51 14.39
CA SER A 23 2.75 -7.12 14.81
C SER A 23 2.23 -6.42 16.07
N PHE A 24 0.91 -6.37 16.22
CA PHE A 24 0.26 -5.70 17.34
C PHE A 24 -0.59 -6.71 18.11
N MET A 25 -0.37 -6.81 19.42
CA MET A 25 -1.03 -7.79 20.26
C MET A 25 -1.97 -7.12 21.26
N LEU A 26 -3.16 -7.67 21.39
CA LEU A 26 -4.09 -7.51 22.48
C LEU A 26 -4.06 -8.74 23.39
N ASP A 27 -4.84 -8.78 24.46
CA ASP A 27 -4.82 -9.87 25.43
C ASP A 27 -5.07 -11.24 24.82
N ASP A 28 -5.96 -11.34 23.79
CA ASP A 28 -6.42 -12.59 23.21
C ASP A 28 -6.08 -12.76 21.71
N ARG A 29 -5.49 -11.74 21.08
CA ARG A 29 -5.28 -11.73 19.63
C ARG A 29 -4.06 -10.95 19.19
N VAL A 30 -3.52 -11.33 18.03
CA VAL A 30 -2.40 -10.66 17.40
C VAL A 30 -2.75 -10.31 15.95
N PHE A 31 -2.46 -9.07 15.56
CA PHE A 31 -2.53 -8.57 14.19
C PHE A 31 -1.14 -8.68 13.59
N THR A 32 -0.96 -9.62 12.66
CA THR A 32 0.37 -10.05 12.20
C THR A 32 0.85 -9.34 10.94
N GLY A 33 0.03 -8.44 10.37
CA GLY A 33 0.36 -7.85 9.07
C GLY A 33 0.55 -8.94 8.03
N ASP A 34 1.60 -8.81 7.23
CA ASP A 34 2.01 -9.84 6.26
C ASP A 34 3.17 -10.70 6.77
N THR A 35 3.50 -10.67 8.05
CA THR A 35 4.50 -11.57 8.61
C THR A 35 3.98 -13.00 8.66
N LEU A 36 2.82 -13.22 9.28
CA LEU A 36 2.15 -14.51 9.36
C LEU A 36 0.74 -14.39 8.77
N LEU A 37 0.46 -15.17 7.74
CA LEU A 37 -0.85 -15.30 7.10
C LEU A 37 -1.51 -16.62 7.50
N ILE A 38 -2.83 -16.74 7.29
CA ILE A 38 -3.51 -18.02 7.50
C ILE A 38 -3.05 -19.01 6.45
N ARG A 39 -2.44 -20.11 6.90
CA ARG A 39 -1.82 -21.15 6.05
C ARG A 39 -0.77 -20.62 5.08
N GLY A 40 -0.04 -19.58 5.49
CA GLY A 40 1.01 -18.95 4.70
C GLY A 40 1.81 -17.92 5.48
N THR A 41 2.70 -17.24 4.78
CA THR A 41 3.48 -16.10 5.27
C THR A 41 3.60 -15.06 4.16
N GLY A 42 3.93 -13.84 4.47
CA GLY A 42 4.32 -12.86 3.46
C GLY A 42 5.55 -13.33 2.69
N ARG A 43 5.69 -12.90 1.46
CA ARG A 43 6.91 -13.11 0.66
C ARG A 43 8.07 -12.28 1.20
N THR A 44 9.31 -12.69 0.88
CA THR A 44 10.52 -12.04 1.41
C THR A 44 11.50 -11.60 0.31
N ASP A 45 11.07 -11.65 -0.93
CA ASP A 45 11.91 -11.49 -2.12
C ASP A 45 11.93 -10.06 -2.68
N PHE A 46 11.39 -9.08 -1.94
CA PHE A 46 11.46 -7.66 -2.29
C PHE A 46 11.33 -6.74 -1.06
N GLN A 47 11.52 -5.42 -1.24
CA GLN A 47 11.35 -4.36 -0.23
C GLN A 47 12.13 -4.61 1.07
N ASN A 48 13.41 -4.91 0.96
CA ASN A 48 14.25 -5.26 2.12
C ASN A 48 13.74 -6.49 2.89
N GLY A 49 13.02 -7.39 2.20
CA GLY A 49 12.59 -8.65 2.76
C GLY A 49 13.76 -9.56 3.10
N ASN A 50 13.59 -10.40 4.13
CA ASN A 50 14.63 -11.30 4.61
C ASN A 50 14.00 -12.56 5.23
N ALA A 51 14.22 -13.72 4.62
CA ALA A 51 13.62 -14.97 5.06
C ALA A 51 14.13 -15.42 6.45
N ALA A 52 15.40 -15.18 6.77
CA ALA A 52 15.94 -15.51 8.10
C ALA A 52 15.33 -14.64 9.19
N ALA A 53 15.19 -13.34 8.95
CA ALA A 53 14.52 -12.44 9.87
C ALA A 53 13.04 -12.79 10.06
N GLN A 54 12.37 -13.24 8.98
CA GLN A 54 10.99 -13.71 9.07
C GLN A 54 10.87 -15.01 9.88
N TYR A 55 11.80 -15.94 9.70
CA TYR A 55 11.88 -17.13 10.52
C TYR A 55 11.98 -16.79 12.01
N ASP A 56 12.92 -15.91 12.40
CA ASP A 56 13.05 -15.45 13.80
C ASP A 56 11.75 -14.81 14.29
N SER A 57 11.14 -13.95 13.48
CA SER A 57 9.89 -13.27 13.83
C SER A 57 8.74 -14.23 14.08
N ILE A 58 8.62 -15.28 13.26
CA ILE A 58 7.56 -16.27 13.38
C ILE A 58 7.88 -17.29 14.49
N PHE A 59 9.02 -17.98 14.42
CA PHE A 59 9.30 -19.12 15.29
C PHE A 59 9.73 -18.71 16.70
N ASN A 60 10.42 -17.59 16.86
CA ASN A 60 10.95 -17.14 18.13
C ASN A 60 10.10 -16.08 18.84
N LYS A 61 9.12 -15.47 18.12
CA LYS A 61 8.23 -14.46 18.70
C LYS A 61 6.76 -14.87 18.57
N LEU A 62 6.19 -14.93 17.35
CA LEU A 62 4.74 -15.17 17.19
C LEU A 62 4.31 -16.56 17.66
N LEU A 63 5.02 -17.62 17.31
CA LEU A 63 4.71 -19.00 17.75
C LEU A 63 5.03 -19.26 19.23
N LYS A 64 5.56 -18.27 19.96
CA LYS A 64 5.72 -18.33 21.44
C LYS A 64 4.52 -17.77 22.19
N LEU A 65 3.60 -17.13 21.48
CA LEU A 65 2.33 -16.69 22.06
C LEU A 65 1.48 -17.90 22.49
N PRO A 66 0.50 -17.71 23.39
CA PRO A 66 -0.43 -18.78 23.79
C PRO A 66 -1.12 -19.41 22.57
N ASP A 67 -1.37 -20.71 22.67
CA ASP A 67 -1.93 -21.51 21.58
C ASP A 67 -3.30 -21.03 21.08
N ASP A 68 -4.10 -20.50 21.97
CA ASP A 68 -5.45 -19.96 21.72
C ASP A 68 -5.47 -18.51 21.24
N THR A 69 -4.29 -17.85 21.15
CA THR A 69 -4.21 -16.49 20.62
C THR A 69 -4.72 -16.45 19.18
N LEU A 70 -5.72 -15.62 18.92
CA LEU A 70 -6.29 -15.42 17.59
C LEU A 70 -5.32 -14.68 16.69
N VAL A 71 -5.18 -15.13 15.44
CA VAL A 71 -4.30 -14.55 14.43
C VAL A 71 -5.14 -13.82 13.38
N PHE A 72 -4.90 -12.52 13.23
CA PHE A 72 -5.52 -11.66 12.23
C PHE A 72 -4.45 -11.10 11.29
N PRO A 73 -4.30 -11.65 10.09
CA PRO A 73 -3.37 -11.15 9.08
C PRO A 73 -3.93 -9.92 8.35
N ALA A 74 -3.06 -9.18 7.63
CA ALA A 74 -3.48 -8.08 6.79
C ALA A 74 -4.13 -8.55 5.47
N HIS A 75 -3.73 -9.70 4.97
CA HIS A 75 -4.27 -10.28 3.74
C HIS A 75 -4.69 -11.73 3.93
N ASP A 76 -5.76 -12.10 3.24
CA ASP A 76 -6.13 -13.48 2.99
C ASP A 76 -6.48 -13.69 1.51
N TYR A 77 -6.11 -14.85 0.97
CA TYR A 77 -6.29 -15.19 -0.45
C TYR A 77 -7.22 -16.39 -0.65
N LYS A 78 -7.82 -16.92 0.44
CA LYS A 78 -8.62 -18.16 0.42
C LYS A 78 -10.03 -18.00 0.98
N GLY A 79 -10.34 -16.86 1.61
CA GLY A 79 -11.62 -16.57 2.24
C GLY A 79 -11.64 -16.86 3.75
N ASP A 80 -10.48 -17.09 4.35
CA ASP A 80 -10.34 -17.23 5.79
C ASP A 80 -10.26 -15.87 6.46
N THR A 81 -10.78 -15.75 7.68
CA THR A 81 -10.82 -14.45 8.39
C THR A 81 -10.00 -14.43 9.67
N VAL A 82 -9.81 -15.58 10.30
CA VAL A 82 -9.11 -15.75 11.58
C VAL A 82 -8.55 -17.17 11.70
N SER A 83 -7.43 -17.30 12.39
CA SER A 83 -6.81 -18.55 12.80
C SER A 83 -6.35 -18.45 14.25
N THR A 84 -5.63 -19.45 14.75
CA THR A 84 -4.96 -19.43 16.04
C THR A 84 -3.47 -19.77 15.91
N ILE A 85 -2.69 -19.41 16.93
CA ILE A 85 -1.26 -19.76 16.97
C ILE A 85 -1.07 -21.29 16.90
N ALA A 86 -1.89 -22.06 17.61
CA ALA A 86 -1.83 -23.53 17.55
C ALA A 86 -2.15 -24.04 16.15
N GLU A 87 -3.16 -23.48 15.51
CA GLU A 87 -3.60 -23.89 14.19
C GLU A 87 -2.53 -23.58 13.12
N GLU A 88 -1.92 -22.39 13.16
CA GLU A 88 -0.84 -22.06 12.26
C GLU A 88 0.40 -22.92 12.50
N ARG A 89 0.75 -23.19 13.75
CA ARG A 89 1.85 -24.11 14.08
C ARG A 89 1.66 -25.51 13.49
N MET A 90 0.42 -26.05 13.53
CA MET A 90 0.13 -27.41 13.06
C MET A 90 -0.14 -27.51 11.56
N CYS A 91 -0.79 -26.52 10.99
CA CYS A 91 -1.41 -26.66 9.67
C CYS A 91 -0.82 -25.71 8.61
N ASN A 92 0.01 -24.74 8.99
CA ASN A 92 0.62 -23.83 8.01
C ASN A 92 1.75 -24.57 7.28
N PRO A 93 1.64 -24.80 5.96
CA PRO A 93 2.62 -25.61 5.22
C PRO A 93 4.02 -24.97 5.18
N ARG A 94 4.12 -23.66 5.32
CA ARG A 94 5.43 -22.95 5.36
C ARG A 94 6.13 -23.07 6.71
N LEU A 95 5.41 -23.50 7.76
CA LEU A 95 5.95 -23.67 9.10
C LEU A 95 6.28 -25.14 9.44
N GLN A 96 5.99 -26.08 8.52
CA GLN A 96 6.33 -27.49 8.67
C GLN A 96 7.79 -27.75 8.27
N VAL A 97 8.72 -27.07 8.94
CA VAL A 97 10.16 -27.13 8.67
C VAL A 97 10.91 -27.56 9.93
N SER A 98 12.05 -28.21 9.74
CA SER A 98 12.92 -28.68 10.82
C SER A 98 14.04 -27.68 11.18
N SER A 99 14.28 -26.69 10.33
CA SER A 99 15.36 -25.71 10.51
C SER A 99 15.08 -24.39 9.80
N GLU A 100 15.81 -23.35 10.22
CA GLU A 100 15.83 -22.05 9.55
C GLU A 100 16.28 -22.16 8.08
N ALA A 101 17.27 -23.01 7.82
CA ALA A 101 17.78 -23.20 6.45
C ALA A 101 16.71 -23.77 5.51
N GLU A 102 15.92 -24.74 5.99
CA GLU A 102 14.79 -25.30 5.22
C GLU A 102 13.71 -24.23 4.96
N TYR A 103 13.42 -23.38 5.94
CA TYR A 103 12.49 -22.29 5.77
C TYR A 103 12.96 -21.29 4.70
N ILE A 104 14.24 -20.91 4.75
CA ILE A 104 14.84 -20.00 3.76
C ILE A 104 14.72 -20.60 2.35
N GLU A 105 15.06 -21.88 2.17
CA GLU A 105 14.95 -22.56 0.88
C GLU A 105 13.51 -22.54 0.33
N ILE A 106 12.50 -22.78 1.19
CA ILE A 106 11.10 -22.68 0.80
C ILE A 106 10.76 -21.26 0.35
N MET A 107 11.19 -20.26 1.11
CA MET A 107 10.85 -18.85 0.82
C MET A 107 11.52 -18.34 -0.46
N GLU A 108 12.76 -18.71 -0.72
CA GLU A 108 13.49 -18.39 -1.95
C GLU A 108 12.92 -19.12 -3.18
N GLY A 109 12.34 -20.31 -2.96
CA GLY A 109 11.73 -21.12 -4.01
C GLY A 109 10.30 -20.72 -4.41
N LEU A 110 9.67 -19.74 -3.79
CA LEU A 110 8.24 -19.43 -4.00
C LEU A 110 7.90 -18.95 -5.41
N ASN A 111 8.81 -18.29 -6.13
CA ASN A 111 8.64 -17.80 -7.51
C ASN A 111 7.27 -17.14 -7.76
N LEU A 112 6.81 -16.31 -6.84
CA LEU A 112 5.52 -15.64 -6.93
C LEU A 112 5.55 -14.54 -7.99
N ALA A 113 4.50 -14.45 -8.79
CA ALA A 113 4.33 -13.31 -9.70
C ALA A 113 4.33 -11.99 -8.91
N ASN A 114 4.91 -10.94 -9.49
CA ASN A 114 4.86 -9.62 -8.87
C ASN A 114 3.43 -9.09 -8.86
N PRO A 115 3.01 -8.43 -7.77
CA PRO A 115 1.75 -7.70 -7.76
C PRO A 115 1.73 -6.68 -8.90
N LYS A 116 0.54 -6.44 -9.43
CA LYS A 116 0.36 -5.38 -10.44
C LYS A 116 0.81 -4.05 -9.88
N MET A 117 1.47 -3.23 -10.69
CA MET A 117 1.94 -1.89 -10.31
C MET A 117 3.10 -1.84 -9.28
N MET A 118 3.74 -2.95 -8.95
CA MET A 118 4.89 -2.95 -8.03
C MET A 118 6.02 -2.03 -8.52
N ASP A 119 6.30 -2.06 -9.82
CA ASP A 119 7.36 -1.25 -10.43
C ASP A 119 7.11 0.27 -10.33
N VAL A 120 5.86 0.66 -10.09
CA VAL A 120 5.44 2.05 -9.90
C VAL A 120 5.27 2.37 -8.40
N ALA A 121 4.61 1.48 -7.66
CA ALA A 121 4.26 1.73 -6.26
C ALA A 121 5.49 1.75 -5.34
N VAL A 122 6.46 0.85 -5.54
CA VAL A 122 7.65 0.79 -4.68
C VAL A 122 8.53 2.04 -4.82
N PRO A 123 8.93 2.48 -6.04
CA PRO A 123 9.67 3.73 -6.18
C PRO A 123 8.92 4.95 -5.65
N ALA A 124 7.59 4.98 -5.82
CA ALA A 124 6.75 6.06 -5.32
C ALA A 124 6.71 6.10 -3.78
N ASN A 125 6.59 4.94 -3.14
CA ASN A 125 6.59 4.83 -1.66
C ASN A 125 7.97 5.12 -1.04
N LEU A 126 9.05 4.90 -1.78
CA LEU A 126 10.42 5.26 -1.33
C LEU A 126 10.69 6.76 -1.44
N LYS A 127 9.96 7.48 -2.28
CA LYS A 127 10.01 8.95 -2.31
C LYS A 127 9.02 9.46 -1.28
N ILE A 128 9.52 10.12 -0.25
CA ILE A 128 8.68 10.90 0.66
C ILE A 128 8.19 12.10 -0.16
N GLY A 129 6.99 11.96 -0.74
CA GLY A 129 6.34 13.04 -1.47
C GLY A 129 5.97 14.20 -0.55
N LEU A 130 5.56 15.32 -1.15
CA LEU A 130 5.02 16.45 -0.40
C LEU A 130 3.80 15.99 0.41
N ARG A 131 3.79 16.28 1.71
CA ARG A 131 2.63 15.98 2.56
C ARG A 131 1.45 16.81 2.09
N GLN A 132 0.24 16.28 2.21
CA GLN A 132 -0.98 17.01 1.85
C GLN A 132 -1.06 18.37 2.55
N ASP A 133 -0.69 18.44 3.83
CA ASP A 133 -0.61 19.69 4.60
C ASP A 133 0.35 20.73 3.96
N ASP A 134 1.42 20.28 3.33
CA ASP A 134 2.39 21.17 2.67
C ASP A 134 1.84 21.65 1.33
N LEU A 135 1.16 20.79 0.58
CA LEU A 135 0.43 21.19 -0.63
C LEU A 135 -0.66 22.22 -0.34
N GLU A 136 -1.40 22.04 0.77
CA GLU A 136 -2.42 23.00 1.22
C GLU A 136 -1.80 24.36 1.56
N LYS A 137 -0.69 24.39 2.33
CA LYS A 137 0.05 25.62 2.66
C LYS A 137 0.61 26.33 1.43
N MET A 138 0.98 25.58 0.41
CA MET A 138 1.46 26.11 -0.88
C MET A 138 0.31 26.56 -1.80
N GLY A 139 -0.95 26.34 -1.44
CA GLY A 139 -2.11 26.64 -2.28
C GLY A 139 -2.23 25.70 -3.49
N LEU A 140 -1.61 24.53 -3.45
CA LEU A 140 -1.57 23.53 -4.51
C LEU A 140 -2.60 22.41 -4.31
N SER A 141 -3.48 22.54 -3.33
CA SER A 141 -4.57 21.61 -3.01
C SER A 141 -5.91 22.31 -3.05
N VAL A 142 -6.94 21.58 -3.40
CA VAL A 142 -8.34 22.05 -3.43
C VAL A 142 -9.19 21.14 -2.56
N ASP A 143 -9.91 21.71 -1.58
CA ASP A 143 -10.88 20.94 -0.81
C ASP A 143 -11.98 20.39 -1.73
N CYS A 144 -12.35 19.11 -1.53
CA CYS A 144 -13.39 18.46 -2.33
C CYS A 144 -14.74 19.17 -2.28
N ARG A 145 -15.04 19.91 -1.20
CA ARG A 145 -16.25 20.73 -1.07
C ARG A 145 -16.22 21.95 -1.98
N GLU A 146 -15.06 22.52 -2.18
CA GLU A 146 -14.84 23.61 -3.15
C GLU A 146 -14.70 23.07 -4.58
N GLY A 147 -14.29 21.82 -4.73
CA GLY A 147 -14.12 21.14 -6.01
C GLY A 147 -15.37 21.13 -6.87
N VAL A 148 -16.56 21.10 -6.26
CA VAL A 148 -17.86 21.15 -6.99
C VAL A 148 -17.99 22.47 -7.78
N THR A 149 -17.55 23.58 -7.24
CA THR A 149 -17.59 24.88 -7.92
C THR A 149 -16.50 25.00 -8.99
N LYS A 150 -15.35 24.34 -8.77
CA LYS A 150 -14.21 24.35 -9.69
C LYS A 150 -14.41 23.45 -10.92
N VAL A 151 -15.27 22.43 -10.85
CA VAL A 151 -15.65 21.60 -12.01
C VAL A 151 -16.22 22.42 -13.16
N LEU A 152 -16.87 23.54 -12.86
CA LEU A 152 -17.47 24.44 -13.85
C LEU A 152 -16.57 25.62 -14.25
N ASP A 153 -15.36 25.72 -13.70
CA ASP A 153 -14.44 26.82 -14.00
C ASP A 153 -13.77 26.58 -15.35
N PRO A 154 -14.02 27.42 -16.36
CA PRO A 154 -13.45 27.25 -17.69
C PRO A 154 -11.93 27.48 -17.74
N SER A 155 -11.33 28.08 -16.70
CA SER A 155 -9.90 28.29 -16.58
C SER A 155 -9.13 27.06 -16.12
N LEU A 156 -9.83 25.99 -15.74
CA LEU A 156 -9.24 24.77 -15.24
C LEU A 156 -9.36 23.60 -16.24
N ILE A 157 -8.38 22.72 -16.21
CA ILE A 157 -8.41 21.41 -16.86
C ILE A 157 -8.41 20.36 -15.76
N LEU A 158 -9.51 19.63 -15.60
CA LEU A 158 -9.59 18.51 -14.67
C LEU A 158 -8.97 17.26 -15.30
N VAL A 159 -8.04 16.64 -14.62
CA VAL A 159 -7.35 15.42 -15.08
C VAL A 159 -7.63 14.27 -14.15
N ASP A 160 -8.22 13.21 -14.71
CA ASP A 160 -8.53 11.96 -14.01
C ASP A 160 -7.35 11.01 -14.10
N LEU A 161 -6.69 10.76 -12.97
CA LEU A 161 -5.54 9.87 -12.85
C LEU A 161 -5.93 8.40 -12.55
N ARG A 162 -7.23 8.11 -12.44
CA ARG A 162 -7.74 6.78 -12.15
C ARG A 162 -7.68 5.88 -13.37
N ASP A 163 -7.60 4.57 -13.14
CA ASP A 163 -7.70 3.59 -14.22
C ASP A 163 -9.14 3.43 -14.75
N ASP A 164 -9.30 2.71 -15.84
CA ASP A 164 -10.60 2.47 -16.46
C ASP A 164 -11.56 1.69 -15.57
N ALA A 165 -11.05 0.77 -14.73
CA ALA A 165 -11.88 -0.01 -13.83
C ALA A 165 -12.46 0.86 -12.70
N GLU A 166 -11.63 1.73 -12.12
CA GLU A 166 -12.06 2.71 -11.10
C GLU A 166 -13.09 3.69 -11.67
N ARG A 167 -12.85 4.20 -12.88
CA ARG A 167 -13.75 5.13 -13.58
C ARG A 167 -15.10 4.47 -13.90
N LYS A 168 -15.08 3.23 -14.37
CA LYS A 168 -16.30 2.45 -14.66
C LYS A 168 -17.11 2.18 -13.39
N LYS A 169 -16.43 1.90 -12.26
CA LYS A 169 -17.07 1.62 -10.97
C LYS A 169 -17.66 2.85 -10.31
N ASN A 170 -16.94 3.97 -10.34
CA ASN A 170 -17.24 5.15 -9.52
C ASN A 170 -17.75 6.35 -10.34
N GLY A 171 -17.92 6.21 -11.66
CA GLY A 171 -18.27 7.30 -12.55
C GLY A 171 -17.09 8.23 -12.86
N ILE A 172 -17.34 9.23 -13.71
CA ILE A 172 -16.36 10.24 -14.15
C ILE A 172 -16.91 11.64 -13.89
N ILE A 173 -16.01 12.62 -13.73
CA ILE A 173 -16.39 14.03 -13.75
C ILE A 173 -16.53 14.44 -15.22
N PRO A 174 -17.71 14.92 -15.67
CA PRO A 174 -17.91 15.30 -17.06
C PRO A 174 -16.92 16.39 -17.50
N GLY A 175 -16.30 16.21 -18.68
CA GLY A 175 -15.33 17.15 -19.21
C GLY A 175 -13.89 16.97 -18.69
N SER A 176 -13.64 16.02 -17.80
CA SER A 176 -12.27 15.73 -17.38
C SER A 176 -11.48 14.98 -18.47
N VAL A 177 -10.20 15.28 -18.55
CA VAL A 177 -9.24 14.56 -19.39
C VAL A 177 -8.82 13.28 -18.67
N HIS A 178 -8.80 12.17 -19.36
CA HIS A 178 -8.30 10.91 -18.81
C HIS A 178 -6.81 10.76 -19.09
N ALA A 179 -6.00 10.74 -18.07
CA ALA A 179 -4.56 10.47 -18.12
C ALA A 179 -4.19 9.58 -16.92
N PRO A 180 -4.26 8.25 -17.05
CA PRO A 180 -4.00 7.30 -15.96
C PRO A 180 -2.64 7.55 -15.33
N TYR A 181 -2.56 7.43 -14.00
CA TYR A 181 -1.33 7.72 -13.25
C TYR A 181 -0.08 6.97 -13.75
N PRO A 182 -0.14 5.72 -14.22
CA PRO A 182 1.03 5.04 -14.79
C PRO A 182 1.66 5.76 -15.99
N ASP A 183 0.84 6.50 -16.75
CA ASP A 183 1.29 7.22 -17.95
C ASP A 183 1.62 8.70 -17.65
N LEU A 184 1.63 9.08 -16.37
CA LEU A 184 1.79 10.48 -15.94
C LEU A 184 3.09 11.10 -16.47
N GLU A 185 4.21 10.41 -16.30
CA GLU A 185 5.53 10.92 -16.68
C GLU A 185 5.60 11.23 -18.19
N GLU A 186 5.05 10.35 -19.02
CA GLU A 186 4.95 10.58 -20.46
C GLU A 186 4.06 11.79 -20.78
N ASN A 187 2.96 11.94 -20.06
CA ASN A 187 1.97 13.00 -20.31
C ASN A 187 2.42 14.39 -19.86
N ILE A 188 3.26 14.52 -18.82
CA ILE A 188 3.74 15.83 -18.32
C ILE A 188 5.04 16.29 -18.96
N ASN A 189 5.78 15.41 -19.64
CA ASN A 189 7.00 15.77 -20.34
C ASN A 189 6.72 16.48 -21.69
N PRO A 190 7.67 17.25 -22.23
CA PRO A 190 7.54 17.91 -23.52
C PRO A 190 7.07 16.97 -24.64
N GLY A 191 5.96 17.33 -25.28
CA GLY A 191 5.29 16.52 -26.31
C GLY A 191 4.18 15.61 -25.75
N GLY A 192 4.06 15.48 -24.46
CA GLY A 192 2.97 14.74 -23.80
C GLY A 192 1.66 15.53 -23.78
N LEU A 193 0.55 14.81 -23.64
CA LEU A 193 -0.80 15.37 -23.71
C LEU A 193 -1.01 16.52 -22.72
N LEU A 194 -0.65 16.34 -21.46
CA LEU A 194 -0.88 17.35 -20.42
C LEU A 194 0.04 18.55 -20.58
N TYR A 195 1.29 18.32 -21.00
CA TYR A 195 2.23 19.39 -21.30
C TYR A 195 1.70 20.30 -22.41
N GLU A 196 1.25 19.72 -23.53
CA GLU A 196 0.73 20.49 -24.66
C GLU A 196 -0.60 21.18 -24.33
N LEU A 197 -1.48 20.54 -23.55
CA LEU A 197 -2.72 21.15 -23.07
C LEU A 197 -2.46 22.36 -22.18
N ALA A 198 -1.55 22.26 -21.21
CA ALA A 198 -1.20 23.37 -20.33
C ALA A 198 -0.61 24.53 -21.11
N ARG A 199 0.32 24.23 -22.02
CA ARG A 199 1.01 25.23 -22.82
C ARG A 199 0.10 25.95 -23.83
N SER A 200 -0.81 25.22 -24.48
CA SER A 200 -1.66 25.76 -25.56
C SER A 200 -2.87 26.52 -25.05
N SER A 201 -3.37 26.21 -23.86
CA SER A 201 -4.62 26.76 -23.35
C SER A 201 -4.46 27.83 -22.28
N GLU A 202 -3.27 28.05 -21.75
CA GLU A 202 -2.99 28.91 -20.58
C GLU A 202 -3.88 28.58 -19.36
N ARG A 203 -4.39 27.33 -19.28
CA ARG A 203 -5.29 26.85 -18.24
C ARG A 203 -4.52 26.08 -17.19
N GLN A 204 -4.98 26.19 -15.96
CA GLN A 204 -4.38 25.45 -14.84
C GLN A 204 -4.87 23.99 -14.84
N ILE A 205 -3.95 23.05 -14.66
CA ILE A 205 -4.28 21.63 -14.48
C ILE A 205 -4.61 21.36 -13.02
N VAL A 206 -5.71 20.63 -12.80
CA VAL A 206 -6.12 20.10 -11.50
C VAL A 206 -6.23 18.59 -11.60
N PHE A 207 -5.34 17.89 -10.94
CA PHE A 207 -5.35 16.43 -10.88
C PHE A 207 -6.36 15.93 -9.85
N TYR A 208 -7.06 14.86 -10.16
CA TYR A 208 -7.85 14.13 -9.17
C TYR A 208 -7.69 12.61 -9.30
N CYS A 209 -7.86 11.91 -8.18
CA CYS A 209 -7.85 10.46 -8.10
C CYS A 209 -8.89 9.97 -7.09
N ALA A 210 -8.80 8.71 -6.61
CA ALA A 210 -9.78 8.17 -5.67
C ALA A 210 -9.61 8.70 -4.24
N PHE A 211 -8.37 8.89 -3.76
CA PHE A 211 -8.06 9.20 -2.35
C PHE A 211 -7.09 10.37 -2.14
N GLY A 212 -6.66 11.05 -3.19
CA GLY A 212 -5.77 12.21 -3.12
C GLY A 212 -4.27 11.92 -3.30
N GLU A 213 -3.82 10.69 -3.05
CA GLU A 213 -2.38 10.32 -3.08
C GLU A 213 -1.76 10.49 -4.47
N ARG A 214 -2.33 9.87 -5.50
CA ARG A 214 -1.84 9.97 -6.89
C ARG A 214 -1.89 11.41 -7.41
N SER A 215 -2.89 12.18 -7.02
CA SER A 215 -2.99 13.59 -7.40
C SER A 215 -1.95 14.46 -6.72
N ALA A 216 -1.62 14.21 -5.45
CA ALA A 216 -0.53 14.88 -4.76
C ALA A 216 0.82 14.61 -5.43
N MET A 217 1.11 13.34 -5.75
CA MET A 217 2.32 12.93 -6.46
C MET A 217 2.40 13.51 -7.89
N ALA A 218 1.25 13.66 -8.57
CA ALA A 218 1.20 14.25 -9.88
C ALA A 218 1.51 15.77 -9.85
N VAL A 219 1.05 16.47 -8.82
CA VAL A 219 1.42 17.88 -8.60
C VAL A 219 2.92 18.01 -8.38
N GLU A 220 3.50 17.18 -7.51
CA GLU A 220 4.95 17.19 -7.26
C GLU A 220 5.77 16.91 -8.52
N ALA A 221 5.34 15.96 -9.35
CA ALA A 221 6.02 15.61 -10.59
C ALA A 221 5.91 16.72 -11.67
N ALA A 222 4.89 17.57 -11.59
CA ALA A 222 4.62 18.64 -12.55
C ALA A 222 5.25 20.00 -12.17
N LEU A 223 5.80 20.13 -10.94
CA LEU A 223 6.50 21.30 -10.44
C LEU A 223 7.96 21.29 -10.86
#